data_da5fe69506ec2fb9f412434540e1664a
#
_entry.id   da5fe69506ec2fb9f412434540e1664a
#
_cell.length_a   1.000
_cell.length_b   1.000
_cell.length_c   1.000
_cell.angle_alpha   90.00
_cell.angle_beta   90.00
_cell.angle_gamma   90.00
#
_symmetry.space_group_name_H-M   'P 1'
#
loop_
_entity.id
_entity.type
_entity.pdbx_description
1 polymer ?
#
loop_
_entity_poly.entity_id
_entity_poly.type
_entity_poly.pdbx_seq_one_letter_code
_entity_poly.pdbx_strand_id
1 'polypeptide(L)'
;MNYTLTHDFTGKVVVVTGAGGVLCGDMARAYCYAGAKVAALDLNEEAVKKLADELKAEGYVCEGYKANVLDKDILEEVHQQVLADLGPCDILVNGAGGNNPRATCDNEYQHEAKEGQKTFFDLDPNGVDFVFKLNFQGTLLPTQIFAKDMVERKSGNILNISSMNAYIPLTKIPA
;
A
#
# COMPACT_ATOMS: atom_id res chain seq x y z
N MET A 1 -7.21 16.47 11.18
CA MET A 1 -6.79 17.31 10.02
C MET A 1 -8.05 17.68 9.27
N ASN A 2 -8.32 18.96 8.96
CA ASN A 2 -9.50 19.34 8.18
C ASN A 2 -9.14 19.28 6.69
N TYR A 3 -9.65 18.29 5.98
CA TYR A 3 -9.52 18.21 4.53
C TYR A 3 -10.64 19.05 3.89
N THR A 4 -10.29 20.00 3.02
CA THR A 4 -11.28 20.61 2.12
C THR A 4 -11.42 19.71 0.90
N LEU A 5 -12.31 18.71 1.02
CA LEU A 5 -12.54 17.75 -0.06
C LEU A 5 -13.57 18.33 -1.04
N THR A 6 -13.20 18.39 -2.31
CA THR A 6 -14.05 18.88 -3.40
C THR A 6 -14.74 17.74 -4.17
N HIS A 7 -14.43 16.49 -3.84
CA HIS A 7 -14.94 15.30 -4.51
C HIS A 7 -15.78 14.49 -3.54
N ASP A 8 -16.88 13.93 -4.05
CA ASP A 8 -17.78 13.05 -3.35
C ASP A 8 -17.55 11.61 -3.84
N PHE A 9 -17.18 10.72 -2.92
CA PHE A 9 -17.01 9.30 -3.16
C PHE A 9 -18.12 8.46 -2.52
N THR A 10 -19.25 9.06 -2.20
CA THR A 10 -20.40 8.35 -1.61
C THR A 10 -20.79 7.13 -2.45
N GLY A 11 -20.91 5.99 -1.81
CA GLY A 11 -21.24 4.70 -2.44
C GLY A 11 -20.07 4.00 -3.14
N LYS A 12 -18.88 4.58 -3.19
CA LYS A 12 -17.67 3.95 -3.75
C LYS A 12 -16.98 3.08 -2.72
N VAL A 13 -16.48 1.94 -3.16
CA VAL A 13 -15.62 1.06 -2.37
C VAL A 13 -14.16 1.30 -2.78
N VAL A 14 -13.35 1.69 -1.81
CA VAL A 14 -11.93 1.97 -1.99
C VAL A 14 -11.11 0.95 -1.21
N VAL A 15 -10.24 0.23 -1.90
CA VAL A 15 -9.28 -0.70 -1.31
C VAL A 15 -7.92 -0.03 -1.24
N VAL A 16 -7.31 0.02 -0.06
CA VAL A 16 -5.99 0.65 0.17
C VAL A 16 -5.04 -0.38 0.74
N THR A 17 -3.99 -0.76 0.00
CA THR A 17 -2.92 -1.62 0.52
C THR A 17 -1.85 -0.80 1.23
N GLY A 18 -1.25 -1.36 2.28
CA GLY A 18 -0.28 -0.63 3.11
C GLY A 18 -0.94 0.40 4.05
N ALA A 19 -2.24 0.26 4.32
CA ALA A 19 -3.03 1.22 5.07
C ALA A 19 -2.68 1.31 6.58
N GLY A 20 -1.89 0.36 7.10
CA GLY A 20 -1.30 0.46 8.43
C GLY A 20 -0.15 1.46 8.52
N GLY A 21 0.39 1.93 7.39
CA GLY A 21 1.42 2.96 7.32
C GLY A 21 0.83 4.38 7.35
N VAL A 22 1.72 5.37 7.55
CA VAL A 22 1.30 6.78 7.71
C VAL A 22 0.62 7.32 6.45
N LEU A 23 1.26 7.23 5.29
CA LEU A 23 0.74 7.80 4.05
C LEU A 23 -0.58 7.15 3.61
N CYS A 24 -0.60 5.82 3.54
CA CYS A 24 -1.78 5.09 3.08
C CYS A 24 -2.90 5.09 4.13
N GLY A 25 -2.56 5.16 5.42
CA GLY A 25 -3.54 5.39 6.48
C GLY A 25 -4.22 6.76 6.34
N ASP A 26 -3.47 7.82 6.05
CA ASP A 26 -4.05 9.14 5.77
C ASP A 26 -4.89 9.16 4.49
N MET A 27 -4.47 8.44 3.44
CA MET A 27 -5.30 8.28 2.23
C MET A 27 -6.62 7.56 2.54
N ALA A 28 -6.58 6.49 3.35
CA ALA A 28 -7.79 5.78 3.78
C ALA A 28 -8.75 6.71 4.54
N ARG A 29 -8.22 7.53 5.47
CA ARG A 29 -9.02 8.55 6.17
C ARG A 29 -9.63 9.56 5.20
N ALA A 30 -8.84 10.07 4.25
CA ALA A 30 -9.32 11.05 3.28
C ALA A 30 -10.46 10.49 2.41
N TYR A 31 -10.39 9.24 1.98
CA TYR A 31 -11.47 8.58 1.26
C TYR A 31 -12.72 8.40 2.13
N CYS A 32 -12.57 8.01 3.40
CA CYS A 32 -13.69 7.93 4.35
C CYS A 32 -14.36 9.29 4.52
N TYR A 33 -13.59 10.36 4.72
CA TYR A 33 -14.10 11.73 4.86
C TYR A 33 -14.79 12.23 3.58
N ALA A 34 -14.41 11.70 2.42
CA ALA A 34 -15.10 11.97 1.15
C ALA A 34 -16.32 11.06 0.89
N GLY A 35 -16.74 10.25 1.87
CA GLY A 35 -17.95 9.43 1.81
C GLY A 35 -17.78 8.02 1.26
N ALA A 36 -16.55 7.59 0.96
CA ALA A 36 -16.28 6.23 0.51
C ALA A 36 -16.43 5.20 1.64
N LYS A 37 -16.70 3.96 1.25
CA LYS A 37 -16.48 2.77 2.08
C LYS A 37 -15.04 2.30 1.86
N VAL A 38 -14.24 2.14 2.91
CA VAL A 38 -12.82 1.84 2.77
C VAL A 38 -12.48 0.45 3.31
N ALA A 39 -11.79 -0.34 2.49
CA ALA A 39 -11.09 -1.55 2.91
C ALA A 39 -9.62 -1.21 3.14
N ALA A 40 -9.18 -1.18 4.39
CA ALA A 40 -7.81 -0.92 4.79
C ALA A 40 -7.04 -2.25 4.92
N LEU A 41 -6.08 -2.50 4.03
CA LEU A 41 -5.30 -3.74 3.97
C LEU A 41 -3.86 -3.50 4.41
N ASP A 42 -3.36 -4.33 5.32
CA ASP A 42 -1.94 -4.33 5.73
C ASP A 42 -1.53 -5.69 6.28
N LEU A 43 -0.22 -5.95 6.28
CA LEU A 43 0.36 -7.10 6.98
C LEU A 43 0.21 -6.95 8.51
N ASN A 44 0.24 -5.70 9.01
CA ASN A 44 0.00 -5.35 10.41
C ASN A 44 -1.49 -5.23 10.69
N GLU A 45 -2.08 -6.34 11.14
CA GLU A 45 -3.50 -6.46 11.47
C GLU A 45 -3.96 -5.45 12.54
N GLU A 46 -3.15 -5.23 13.58
CA GLU A 46 -3.50 -4.30 14.66
C GLU A 46 -3.62 -2.87 14.15
N ALA A 47 -2.72 -2.46 13.27
CA ALA A 47 -2.72 -1.10 12.71
C ALA A 47 -3.98 -0.82 11.89
N VAL A 48 -4.38 -1.75 11.01
CA VAL A 48 -5.58 -1.54 10.19
C VAL A 48 -6.89 -1.68 10.97
N LYS A 49 -6.95 -2.56 11.95
CA LYS A 49 -8.09 -2.65 12.85
C LYS A 49 -8.26 -1.37 13.67
N LYS A 50 -7.17 -0.87 14.24
CA LYS A 50 -7.18 0.41 14.96
C LYS A 50 -7.66 1.55 14.07
N LEU A 51 -7.14 1.65 12.84
CA LEU A 51 -7.58 2.66 11.87
C LEU A 51 -9.08 2.55 11.57
N ALA A 52 -9.57 1.34 11.34
CA ALA A 52 -10.98 1.09 11.07
C ALA A 52 -11.87 1.46 12.27
N ASP A 53 -11.47 1.07 13.49
CA ASP A 53 -12.22 1.37 14.71
C ASP A 53 -12.30 2.88 14.98
N GLU A 54 -11.20 3.62 14.78
CA GLU A 54 -11.17 5.07 14.89
C GLU A 54 -12.15 5.72 13.91
N LEU A 55 -12.13 5.31 12.64
CA LEU A 55 -13.02 5.85 11.61
C LEU A 55 -14.49 5.47 11.82
N LYS A 56 -14.77 4.26 12.28
CA LYS A 56 -16.12 3.84 12.67
C LYS A 56 -16.67 4.65 13.85
N ALA A 57 -15.83 4.97 14.82
CA ALA A 57 -16.21 5.82 15.97
C ALA A 57 -16.57 7.24 15.53
N GLU A 58 -16.01 7.73 14.42
CA GLU A 58 -16.34 9.01 13.79
C GLU A 58 -17.57 8.91 12.85
N GLY A 59 -18.15 7.71 12.66
CA GLY A 59 -19.34 7.48 11.83
C GLY A 59 -19.07 7.11 10.37
N TYR A 60 -17.83 6.80 10.02
CA TYR A 60 -17.44 6.39 8.66
C TYR A 60 -17.48 4.86 8.49
N VAL A 61 -17.49 4.42 7.25
CA VAL A 61 -17.46 2.99 6.89
C VAL A 61 -16.04 2.59 6.50
N CYS A 62 -15.36 1.90 7.39
CA CYS A 62 -14.02 1.39 7.18
C CYS A 62 -13.87 0.00 7.79
N GLU A 63 -13.30 -0.94 7.05
CA GLU A 63 -12.97 -2.28 7.53
C GLU A 63 -11.46 -2.53 7.40
N GLY A 64 -10.86 -3.13 8.43
CA GLY A 64 -9.45 -3.46 8.48
C GLY A 64 -9.20 -4.95 8.24
N TYR A 65 -8.40 -5.27 7.22
CA TYR A 65 -8.09 -6.65 6.84
C TYR A 65 -6.58 -6.90 6.92
N LYS A 66 -6.22 -8.02 7.56
CA LYS A 66 -4.86 -8.52 7.47
C LYS A 66 -4.61 -9.08 6.07
N ALA A 67 -3.66 -8.53 5.35
CA ALA A 67 -3.33 -8.97 4.00
C ALA A 67 -1.82 -8.94 3.75
N ASN A 68 -1.30 -10.02 3.18
CA ASN A 68 0.03 -10.04 2.60
C ASN A 68 -0.09 -9.84 1.10
N VAL A 69 0.36 -8.69 0.59
CA VAL A 69 0.28 -8.37 -0.86
C VAL A 69 1.15 -9.27 -1.75
N LEU A 70 2.02 -10.10 -1.16
CA LEU A 70 2.84 -11.09 -1.85
C LEU A 70 2.22 -12.50 -1.83
N ASP A 71 1.04 -12.66 -1.21
CA ASP A 71 0.34 -13.93 -1.09
C ASP A 71 -1.00 -13.85 -1.83
N LYS A 72 -1.08 -14.54 -2.96
CA LYS A 72 -2.25 -14.49 -3.82
C LYS A 72 -3.48 -15.09 -3.17
N ASP A 73 -3.32 -16.20 -2.44
CA ASP A 73 -4.44 -16.91 -1.84
C ASP A 73 -5.06 -16.08 -0.72
N ILE A 74 -4.23 -15.47 0.14
CA ILE A 74 -4.68 -14.51 1.17
C ILE A 74 -5.40 -13.33 0.54
N LEU A 75 -4.89 -12.78 -0.56
CA LEU A 75 -5.54 -11.66 -1.25
C LEU A 75 -6.90 -12.06 -1.86
N GLU A 76 -7.04 -13.27 -2.38
CA GLU A 76 -8.32 -13.80 -2.87
C GLU A 76 -9.34 -13.99 -1.73
N GLU A 77 -8.91 -14.51 -0.59
CA GLU A 77 -9.74 -14.59 0.62
C GLU A 77 -10.21 -13.22 1.11
N VAL A 78 -9.28 -12.26 1.19
CA VAL A 78 -9.59 -10.88 1.60
C VAL A 78 -10.53 -10.22 0.59
N HIS A 79 -10.36 -10.45 -0.71
CA HIS A 79 -11.28 -9.93 -1.73
C HIS A 79 -12.72 -10.42 -1.51
N GLN A 80 -12.91 -11.71 -1.18
CA GLN A 80 -14.26 -12.23 -0.87
C GLN A 80 -14.85 -11.57 0.39
N GLN A 81 -14.03 -11.30 1.41
CA GLN A 81 -14.48 -10.59 2.61
C GLN A 81 -14.89 -9.15 2.27
N VAL A 82 -14.07 -8.43 1.50
CA VAL A 82 -14.38 -7.06 1.05
C VAL A 82 -15.67 -7.02 0.24
N LEU A 83 -15.88 -7.99 -0.68
CA LEU A 83 -17.12 -8.10 -1.45
C LEU A 83 -18.34 -8.28 -0.55
N ALA A 84 -18.23 -9.10 0.50
CA ALA A 84 -19.33 -9.36 1.43
C ALA A 84 -19.63 -8.15 2.33
N ASP A 85 -18.60 -7.48 2.85
CA ASP A 85 -18.74 -6.42 3.86
C ASP A 85 -19.05 -5.05 3.23
N LEU A 86 -18.39 -4.71 2.13
CA LEU A 86 -18.41 -3.36 1.55
C LEU A 86 -18.98 -3.32 0.13
N GLY A 87 -18.78 -4.38 -0.64
CA GLY A 87 -19.13 -4.48 -2.05
C GLY A 87 -17.92 -4.52 -2.98
N PRO A 88 -18.15 -4.49 -4.30
CA PRO A 88 -17.10 -4.60 -5.30
C PRO A 88 -16.19 -3.35 -5.33
N CYS A 89 -14.89 -3.55 -5.54
CA CYS A 89 -13.88 -2.52 -5.55
C CYS A 89 -14.07 -1.53 -6.70
N ASP A 90 -14.26 -0.24 -6.40
CA ASP A 90 -14.31 0.86 -7.38
C ASP A 90 -12.95 1.50 -7.59
N ILE A 91 -12.16 1.61 -6.53
CA ILE A 91 -10.86 2.27 -6.53
C ILE A 91 -9.87 1.39 -5.77
N LEU A 92 -8.74 1.08 -6.40
CA LEU A 92 -7.63 0.38 -5.76
C LEU A 92 -6.45 1.34 -5.59
N VAL A 93 -5.97 1.48 -4.36
CA VAL A 93 -4.72 2.20 -4.05
C VAL A 93 -3.65 1.18 -3.69
N ASN A 94 -2.70 0.96 -4.58
CA ASN A 94 -1.53 0.14 -4.34
C ASN A 94 -0.46 0.98 -3.65
N GLY A 95 -0.40 0.90 -2.32
CA GLY A 95 0.52 1.66 -1.51
C GLY A 95 1.43 0.81 -0.62
N ALA A 96 1.20 -0.51 -0.59
CA ALA A 96 2.12 -1.43 0.06
C ALA A 96 3.44 -1.47 -0.69
N GLY A 97 4.51 -1.03 -0.05
CA GLY A 97 5.83 -0.93 -0.65
C GLY A 97 6.84 -0.42 0.36
N GLY A 98 8.08 -0.32 -0.08
CA GLY A 98 9.13 0.23 0.77
C GLY A 98 10.51 -0.29 0.40
N ASN A 99 11.47 0.18 1.16
CA ASN A 99 12.86 -0.20 1.06
C ASN A 99 13.22 -1.29 2.08
N ASN A 100 14.43 -1.84 1.97
CA ASN A 100 14.94 -2.84 2.89
C ASN A 100 16.32 -2.40 3.40
N PRO A 101 16.56 -2.40 4.73
CA PRO A 101 17.87 -2.04 5.28
C PRO A 101 19.04 -2.90 4.73
N ARG A 102 18.78 -4.14 4.32
CA ARG A 102 19.79 -5.01 3.69
C ARG A 102 20.12 -4.62 2.24
N ALA A 103 19.25 -3.82 1.61
CA ALA A 103 19.43 -3.28 0.25
C ALA A 103 19.78 -1.78 0.25
N THR A 104 20.29 -1.26 1.38
CA THR A 104 20.63 0.16 1.57
C THR A 104 22.09 0.30 1.96
N CYS A 105 22.81 1.27 1.38
CA CYS A 105 24.17 1.63 1.74
C CYS A 105 24.22 2.61 2.93
N ASP A 106 25.30 2.60 3.68
CA ASP A 106 25.48 3.54 4.80
C ASP A 106 25.94 4.92 4.32
N ASN A 107 26.72 4.99 3.24
CA ASN A 107 27.31 6.22 2.69
C ASN A 107 26.76 6.59 1.32
N GLU A 108 26.80 7.87 1.01
CA GLU A 108 26.41 8.39 -0.29
C GLU A 108 27.46 8.08 -1.37
N TYR A 109 28.73 8.25 -1.00
CA TYR A 109 29.86 8.03 -1.90
C TYR A 109 30.72 6.88 -1.44
N GLN A 110 31.09 6.01 -2.38
CA GLN A 110 31.92 4.84 -2.10
C GLN A 110 33.27 5.18 -1.48
N HIS A 111 33.90 6.29 -1.91
CA HIS A 111 35.21 6.71 -1.42
C HIS A 111 35.20 7.29 0.00
N GLU A 112 34.02 7.56 0.55
CA GLU A 112 33.83 8.03 1.92
C GLU A 112 33.52 6.89 2.90
N ALA A 113 33.39 5.67 2.39
CA ALA A 113 33.08 4.51 3.23
C ALA A 113 34.21 4.20 4.19
N LYS A 114 33.87 4.06 5.47
CA LYS A 114 34.79 3.68 6.56
C LYS A 114 34.71 2.18 6.80
N GLU A 115 35.70 1.65 7.47
CA GLU A 115 35.69 0.25 7.88
C GLU A 115 34.44 -0.11 8.68
N GLY A 116 33.80 -1.22 8.32
CA GLY A 116 32.58 -1.71 8.96
C GLY A 116 31.27 -1.07 8.44
N GLN A 117 31.34 -0.09 7.53
CA GLN A 117 30.14 0.46 6.87
C GLN A 117 29.78 -0.34 5.63
N LYS A 118 28.47 -0.52 5.45
CA LYS A 118 27.92 -1.23 4.29
C LYS A 118 27.92 -0.36 3.05
N THR A 119 28.60 -0.84 2.03
CA THR A 119 28.70 -0.19 0.72
C THR A 119 27.78 -0.87 -0.30
N PHE A 120 27.77 -0.39 -1.55
CA PHE A 120 27.07 -1.04 -2.65
C PHE A 120 27.51 -2.50 -2.86
N PHE A 121 28.78 -2.80 -2.61
CA PHE A 121 29.34 -4.14 -2.81
C PHE A 121 28.95 -5.14 -1.71
N ASP A 122 28.41 -4.63 -0.59
CA ASP A 122 28.02 -5.43 0.59
C ASP A 122 26.50 -5.64 0.67
N LEU A 123 25.75 -5.21 -0.36
CA LEU A 123 24.30 -5.38 -0.37
C LEU A 123 23.92 -6.85 -0.39
N ASP A 124 22.97 -7.22 0.47
CA ASP A 124 22.42 -8.57 0.51
C ASP A 124 21.47 -8.82 -0.68
N PRO A 125 21.78 -9.78 -1.57
CA PRO A 125 20.90 -10.10 -2.70
C PRO A 125 19.46 -10.43 -2.28
N ASN A 126 19.24 -11.05 -1.11
CA ASN A 126 17.89 -11.32 -0.62
C ASN A 126 17.17 -10.04 -0.19
N GLY A 127 17.91 -9.03 0.30
CA GLY A 127 17.35 -7.71 0.59
C GLY A 127 16.89 -7.01 -0.69
N VAL A 128 17.70 -7.07 -1.74
CA VAL A 128 17.37 -6.53 -3.06
C VAL A 128 16.15 -7.25 -3.66
N ASP A 129 16.17 -8.60 -3.67
CA ASP A 129 15.05 -9.41 -4.16
C ASP A 129 13.74 -9.08 -3.43
N PHE A 130 13.80 -8.90 -2.11
CA PHE A 130 12.63 -8.49 -1.33
C PHE A 130 12.07 -7.14 -1.78
N VAL A 131 12.93 -6.14 -2.04
CA VAL A 131 12.49 -4.81 -2.52
C VAL A 131 11.77 -4.93 -3.86
N PHE A 132 12.36 -5.66 -4.81
CA PHE A 132 11.74 -5.89 -6.12
C PHE A 132 10.42 -6.66 -6.01
N LYS A 133 10.37 -7.72 -5.21
CA LYS A 133 9.12 -8.46 -4.98
C LYS A 133 8.05 -7.57 -4.37
N LEU A 134 8.37 -6.86 -3.30
CA LEU A 134 7.38 -6.04 -2.60
C LEU A 134 6.85 -4.92 -3.50
N ASN A 135 7.73 -4.15 -4.14
CA ASN A 135 7.31 -2.97 -4.90
C ASN A 135 6.69 -3.32 -6.27
N PHE A 136 7.03 -4.45 -6.86
CA PHE A 136 6.46 -4.89 -8.14
C PHE A 136 5.31 -5.88 -7.95
N GLN A 137 5.56 -7.04 -7.32
CA GLN A 137 4.52 -8.06 -7.15
C GLN A 137 3.44 -7.60 -6.17
N GLY A 138 3.81 -6.83 -5.13
CA GLY A 138 2.87 -6.25 -4.18
C GLY A 138 1.94 -5.18 -4.79
N THR A 139 2.22 -4.71 -5.99
CA THR A 139 1.31 -3.91 -6.83
C THR A 139 0.55 -4.77 -7.82
N LEU A 140 1.23 -5.73 -8.45
CA LEU A 140 0.65 -6.60 -9.49
C LEU A 140 -0.46 -7.51 -8.94
N LEU A 141 -0.20 -8.22 -7.83
CA LEU A 141 -1.14 -9.22 -7.31
C LEU A 141 -2.46 -8.59 -6.82
N PRO A 142 -2.47 -7.51 -6.01
CA PRO A 142 -3.73 -6.85 -5.67
C PRO A 142 -4.46 -6.33 -6.91
N THR A 143 -3.73 -5.81 -7.90
CA THR A 143 -4.33 -5.36 -9.16
C THR A 143 -5.01 -6.51 -9.90
N GLN A 144 -4.38 -7.67 -10.02
CA GLN A 144 -4.96 -8.84 -10.68
C GLN A 144 -6.24 -9.33 -9.99
N ILE A 145 -6.37 -9.12 -8.70
CA ILE A 145 -7.51 -9.61 -7.91
C ILE A 145 -8.64 -8.59 -7.90
N PHE A 146 -8.39 -7.38 -7.42
CA PHE A 146 -9.42 -6.37 -7.23
C PHE A 146 -9.88 -5.69 -8.53
N ALA A 147 -9.03 -5.65 -9.58
CA ALA A 147 -9.43 -5.08 -10.85
C ALA A 147 -10.44 -5.94 -11.63
N LYS A 148 -10.67 -7.20 -11.25
CA LYS A 148 -11.74 -8.04 -11.82
C LYS A 148 -13.09 -7.35 -11.69
N ASP A 149 -13.40 -6.80 -10.51
CA ASP A 149 -14.64 -6.08 -10.23
C ASP A 149 -14.83 -4.86 -11.16
N MET A 150 -13.71 -4.16 -11.44
CA MET A 150 -13.71 -2.99 -12.32
C MET A 150 -13.95 -3.37 -13.78
N VAL A 151 -13.33 -4.48 -14.23
CA VAL A 151 -13.50 -4.99 -15.59
C VAL A 151 -14.95 -5.42 -15.84
N GLU A 152 -15.53 -6.17 -14.91
CA GLU A 152 -16.93 -6.64 -15.02
C GLU A 152 -17.91 -5.48 -15.10
N ARG A 153 -17.68 -4.43 -14.32
CA ARG A 153 -18.55 -3.24 -14.31
C ARG A 153 -18.17 -2.19 -15.35
N LYS A 154 -17.06 -2.38 -16.08
CA LYS A 154 -16.48 -1.44 -17.06
C LYS A 154 -16.22 -0.05 -16.44
N SER A 155 -15.89 -0.01 -15.17
CA SER A 155 -15.67 1.22 -14.41
C SER A 155 -14.76 0.94 -13.22
N GLY A 156 -13.76 1.77 -13.01
CA GLY A 156 -12.84 1.71 -11.87
C GLY A 156 -11.63 2.60 -12.07
N ASN A 157 -10.85 2.72 -11.01
CA ASN A 157 -9.60 3.48 -11.01
C ASN A 157 -8.53 2.75 -10.19
N ILE A 158 -7.28 2.79 -10.66
CA ILE A 158 -6.14 2.22 -9.95
C ILE A 158 -5.10 3.31 -9.77
N LEU A 159 -4.73 3.55 -8.52
CA LEU A 159 -3.66 4.46 -8.12
C LEU A 159 -2.47 3.66 -7.59
N ASN A 160 -1.33 3.78 -8.25
CA ASN A 160 -0.10 3.16 -7.81
C ASN A 160 0.81 4.22 -7.16
N ILE A 161 1.25 3.97 -5.94
CA ILE A 161 2.22 4.81 -5.26
C ILE A 161 3.60 4.49 -5.82
N SER A 162 4.22 5.47 -6.45
CA SER A 162 5.57 5.38 -6.98
C SER A 162 6.55 6.19 -6.11
N SER A 163 7.78 6.28 -6.53
CA SER A 163 8.83 7.03 -5.85
C SER A 163 9.53 8.01 -6.79
N MET A 164 10.10 9.07 -6.23
CA MET A 164 11.02 9.94 -6.95
C MET A 164 12.24 9.16 -7.46
N ASN A 165 12.61 8.06 -6.81
CA ASN A 165 13.71 7.18 -7.24
C ASN A 165 13.46 6.53 -8.60
N ALA A 166 12.23 6.47 -9.07
CA ALA A 166 11.91 6.00 -10.40
C ALA A 166 12.39 6.96 -11.50
N TYR A 167 12.65 8.22 -11.16
CA TYR A 167 13.06 9.27 -12.09
C TYR A 167 14.49 9.79 -11.81
N ILE A 168 14.86 9.84 -10.53
CA ILE A 168 16.15 10.39 -10.07
C ILE A 168 16.75 9.37 -9.11
N PRO A 169 17.91 8.75 -9.44
CA PRO A 169 18.56 7.83 -8.53
C PRO A 169 18.96 8.58 -7.24
N LEU A 170 18.51 8.06 -6.10
CA LEU A 170 18.94 8.55 -4.80
C LEU A 170 20.20 7.81 -4.35
N THR A 171 21.03 8.53 -3.63
CA THR A 171 22.17 7.94 -2.92
C THR A 171 21.70 7.00 -1.81
N LYS A 172 22.51 6.02 -1.45
CA LYS A 172 22.24 4.99 -0.42
C LYS A 172 21.14 3.97 -0.74
N ILE A 173 20.29 4.22 -1.73
CA ILE A 173 19.14 3.37 -2.06
C ILE A 173 19.25 2.90 -3.51
N PRO A 174 20.10 1.88 -3.79
CA PRO A 174 20.33 1.43 -5.18
C PRO A 174 19.27 0.45 -5.72
N ALA A 175 18.34 -0.01 -4.87
CA ALA A 175 17.28 -0.95 -5.22
C ALA A 175 15.89 -0.36 -5.10
#